data_58f415f320b9eb0378713a6636c596da
#
_entry.id   58f415f320b9eb0378713a6636c596da
#
_cell.length_a   1.000
_cell.length_b   1.000
_cell.length_c   1.000
_cell.angle_alpha   90.00
_cell.angle_beta   90.00
_cell.angle_gamma   90.00
#
_symmetry.space_group_name_H-M   'P 1'
#
loop_
_entity.id
_entity.type
_entity.pdbx_description
1 polymer ?
#
loop_
_entity_poly.entity_id
_entity_poly.type
_entity_poly.pdbx_seq_one_letter_code
_entity_poly.pdbx_strand_id
1 'polypeptide(L)'
;MGDPDLNPAEYDFIAARGRVEAKKKSAGEKLTSLEDAVARVKDGDHVSAGGCLFSRTPMALVREVLRHRRRALTLSRNLTCTEGELLMAAGAVTRVVTAWMSIGLPWGVSKILRHYVESGAVGLEEWSHLALGLRFRAGAMGVPFLPALTMLGSDLVGVGGMKTVQDPYTGETLAAVPALFPDVALLHVHRADRFGNCQIDGYPHMDADIARAATTVLVTAEEIVSEEETRRYPDRTVIPGFVVDALVLAPFGSFPHECYGLYEADYEHFAEYTAAIDARGPAAVGEYLERYVYGPPAWNDYLDLFGGERLALQAKRARELTR
;
A
#
# COMPACT_ATOMS: atom_id res chain seq x y z
N MET A 1 5.75 -14.48 -26.90
CA MET A 1 4.71 -14.31 -25.88
C MET A 1 4.19 -12.90 -26.04
N GLY A 2 2.89 -12.78 -26.28
CA GLY A 2 2.30 -11.53 -26.70
C GLY A 2 2.47 -10.44 -25.67
N ASP A 3 2.57 -9.22 -26.19
CA ASP A 3 2.38 -7.97 -25.48
C ASP A 3 1.20 -8.18 -24.52
N PRO A 4 1.37 -8.09 -23.19
CA PRO A 4 0.21 -8.00 -22.34
C PRO A 4 -0.50 -6.75 -22.82
N ASP A 5 -1.66 -6.90 -23.45
CA ASP A 5 -2.48 -5.80 -23.93
C ASP A 5 -2.63 -4.80 -22.78
N LEU A 6 -1.76 -3.80 -22.78
CA LEU A 6 -1.86 -2.66 -21.87
C LEU A 6 -3.27 -2.12 -22.09
N ASN A 7 -4.19 -2.40 -21.16
CA ASN A 7 -5.56 -1.93 -21.29
C ASN A 7 -5.53 -0.41 -21.44
N PRO A 8 -5.84 0.15 -22.63
CA PRO A 8 -5.70 1.59 -22.84
C PRO A 8 -6.46 2.43 -21.82
N ALA A 9 -7.52 1.87 -21.22
CA ALA A 9 -8.30 2.53 -20.18
C ALA A 9 -7.51 2.75 -18.87
N GLU A 10 -6.50 1.91 -18.57
CA GLU A 10 -5.65 2.06 -17.40
C GLU A 10 -4.68 3.24 -17.54
N TYR A 11 -4.40 3.65 -18.77
CA TYR A 11 -3.47 4.75 -19.10
C TYR A 11 -4.19 6.03 -19.52
N ASP A 12 -5.54 6.06 -19.43
CA ASP A 12 -6.33 7.25 -19.74
C ASP A 12 -6.23 8.28 -18.60
N PHE A 13 -5.14 9.05 -18.65
CA PHE A 13 -4.87 10.08 -17.63
C PHE A 13 -5.92 11.21 -17.65
N ILE A 14 -6.58 11.46 -18.77
CA ILE A 14 -7.64 12.48 -18.87
C ILE A 14 -8.86 12.03 -18.07
N ALA A 15 -9.31 10.79 -18.26
CA ALA A 15 -10.41 10.22 -17.49
C ALA A 15 -10.05 10.12 -15.98
N ALA A 16 -8.81 9.72 -15.66
CA ALA A 16 -8.33 9.66 -14.29
C ALA A 16 -8.31 11.04 -13.61
N ARG A 17 -7.81 12.07 -14.29
CA ARG A 17 -7.88 13.45 -13.80
C ARG A 17 -9.31 13.91 -13.60
N GLY A 18 -10.19 13.62 -14.54
CA GLY A 18 -11.62 13.95 -14.42
C GLY A 18 -12.24 13.38 -13.14
N ARG A 19 -11.91 12.13 -12.78
CA ARG A 19 -12.37 11.52 -11.52
C ARG A 19 -11.85 12.27 -10.28
N VAL A 20 -10.56 12.61 -10.25
CA VAL A 20 -9.95 13.35 -9.13
C VAL A 20 -10.47 14.80 -9.06
N GLU A 21 -10.71 15.44 -10.19
CA GLU A 21 -11.26 16.80 -10.23
C GLU A 21 -12.72 16.84 -9.77
N ALA A 22 -13.52 15.83 -10.12
CA ALA A 22 -14.91 15.69 -9.69
C ALA A 22 -15.08 15.32 -8.20
N LYS A 23 -14.00 14.90 -7.54
CA LYS A 23 -14.00 14.55 -6.12
C LYS A 23 -14.40 15.74 -5.26
N LYS A 24 -15.30 15.51 -4.29
CA LYS A 24 -15.66 16.51 -3.27
C LYS A 24 -14.46 16.75 -2.34
N LYS A 25 -13.72 17.81 -2.56
CA LYS A 25 -12.60 18.25 -1.72
C LYS A 25 -13.12 19.05 -0.51
N SER A 26 -13.97 18.40 0.30
CA SER A 26 -14.59 19.08 1.44
C SER A 26 -13.63 19.20 2.62
N ALA A 27 -13.74 20.29 3.37
CA ALA A 27 -13.10 20.48 4.67
C ALA A 27 -13.90 19.86 5.83
N GLY A 28 -14.88 18.99 5.55
CA GLY A 28 -15.66 18.32 6.56
C GLY A 28 -14.90 17.24 7.31
N GLU A 29 -15.46 16.84 8.45
CA GLU A 29 -14.92 15.75 9.26
C GLU A 29 -14.82 14.44 8.48
N LYS A 30 -13.71 13.71 8.66
CA LYS A 30 -13.37 12.49 7.93
C LYS A 30 -13.39 11.24 8.82
N LEU A 31 -13.53 11.40 10.14
CA LEU A 31 -13.54 10.29 11.08
C LEU A 31 -14.72 9.34 10.79
N THR A 32 -14.41 8.06 10.75
CA THR A 32 -15.38 7.00 10.51
C THR A 32 -14.87 5.67 11.09
N SER A 33 -15.68 4.60 11.00
CA SER A 33 -15.27 3.24 11.37
C SER A 33 -14.41 2.58 10.28
N LEU A 34 -13.68 1.52 10.61
CA LEU A 34 -12.97 0.69 9.63
C LEU A 34 -13.94 0.10 8.59
N GLU A 35 -15.07 -0.40 9.05
CA GLU A 35 -16.13 -0.99 8.23
C GLU A 35 -16.64 0.01 7.19
N ASP A 36 -17.04 1.22 7.62
CA ASP A 36 -17.54 2.27 6.71
C ASP A 36 -16.48 2.80 5.76
N ALA A 37 -15.22 2.86 6.20
CA ALA A 37 -14.12 3.25 5.35
C ALA A 37 -13.93 2.23 4.22
N VAL A 38 -13.83 0.94 4.56
CA VAL A 38 -13.56 -0.15 3.61
C VAL A 38 -14.79 -0.51 2.76
N ALA A 39 -16.00 -0.18 3.19
CA ALA A 39 -17.20 -0.30 2.35
C ALA A 39 -17.09 0.47 1.01
N ARG A 40 -16.20 1.45 0.93
CA ARG A 40 -15.89 2.23 -0.29
C ARG A 40 -15.06 1.47 -1.32
N VAL A 41 -14.34 0.42 -0.90
CA VAL A 41 -13.60 -0.49 -1.80
C VAL A 41 -14.60 -1.38 -2.52
N LYS A 42 -14.46 -1.52 -3.83
CA LYS A 42 -15.34 -2.34 -4.67
C LYS A 42 -14.57 -3.49 -5.30
N ASP A 43 -15.30 -4.51 -5.71
CA ASP A 43 -14.71 -5.57 -6.53
C ASP A 43 -14.19 -4.99 -7.84
N GLY A 44 -13.01 -5.42 -8.25
CA GLY A 44 -12.33 -4.93 -9.45
C GLY A 44 -11.49 -3.66 -9.26
N ASP A 45 -11.55 -3.01 -8.09
CA ASP A 45 -10.75 -1.79 -7.84
C ASP A 45 -9.24 -2.06 -7.92
N HIS A 46 -8.52 -1.05 -8.42
CA HIS A 46 -7.08 -0.96 -8.27
C HIS A 46 -6.76 -0.32 -6.91
N VAL A 47 -6.24 -1.11 -6.00
CA VAL A 47 -5.90 -0.72 -4.63
C VAL A 47 -4.40 -0.52 -4.51
N SER A 48 -3.97 0.66 -4.04
CA SER A 48 -2.57 0.93 -3.69
C SER A 48 -2.37 0.99 -2.20
N ALA A 49 -1.43 0.21 -1.68
CA ALA A 49 -1.04 0.26 -0.27
C ALA A 49 0.18 1.17 -0.07
N GLY A 50 0.11 2.05 0.92
CA GLY A 50 1.21 2.94 1.31
C GLY A 50 2.26 2.26 2.17
N GLY A 51 3.17 3.07 2.70
CA GLY A 51 4.36 2.59 3.39
C GLY A 51 5.31 1.85 2.47
N CYS A 52 6.26 1.12 3.05
CA CYS A 52 7.27 0.40 2.27
C CYS A 52 7.78 -0.79 3.09
N LEU A 53 7.68 -2.00 2.59
CA LEU A 53 8.04 -3.23 3.27
C LEU A 53 7.37 -3.30 4.66
N PHE A 54 8.14 -3.23 5.76
CA PHE A 54 7.60 -3.23 7.11
C PHE A 54 7.04 -1.87 7.54
N SER A 55 7.52 -0.79 6.96
CA SER A 55 7.18 0.56 7.43
C SER A 55 5.74 0.94 7.04
N ARG A 56 4.92 1.14 8.05
CA ARG A 56 3.55 1.67 7.96
C ARG A 56 2.65 0.94 6.95
N THR A 57 2.79 -0.40 6.84
CA THR A 57 1.85 -1.22 6.09
C THR A 57 0.44 -1.04 6.67
N PRO A 58 -0.58 -0.68 5.89
CA PRO A 58 -1.91 -0.36 6.43
C PRO A 58 -2.71 -1.62 6.78
N MET A 59 -2.20 -2.44 7.74
CA MET A 59 -2.73 -3.78 8.04
C MET A 59 -4.16 -3.76 8.56
N ALA A 60 -4.55 -2.74 9.31
CA ALA A 60 -5.93 -2.61 9.76
C ALA A 60 -6.91 -2.49 8.58
N LEU A 61 -6.57 -1.67 7.57
CA LEU A 61 -7.38 -1.53 6.34
C LEU A 61 -7.32 -2.80 5.49
N VAL A 62 -6.14 -3.39 5.29
CA VAL A 62 -5.97 -4.64 4.50
C VAL A 62 -6.79 -5.77 5.11
N ARG A 63 -6.70 -5.94 6.42
CA ARG A 63 -7.48 -6.94 7.14
C ARG A 63 -8.98 -6.72 6.94
N GLU A 64 -9.45 -5.51 7.00
CA GLU A 64 -10.87 -5.21 6.82
C GLU A 64 -11.33 -5.40 5.36
N VAL A 65 -10.48 -5.09 4.36
CA VAL A 65 -10.74 -5.44 2.94
C VAL A 65 -10.93 -6.95 2.78
N LEU A 66 -10.09 -7.75 3.43
CA LEU A 66 -10.21 -9.21 3.45
C LEU A 66 -11.50 -9.69 4.12
N ARG A 67 -11.91 -9.07 5.23
CA ARG A 67 -13.18 -9.37 5.92
C ARG A 67 -14.41 -9.06 5.08
N HIS A 68 -14.35 -7.99 4.30
CA HIS A 68 -15.39 -7.64 3.32
C HIS A 68 -15.41 -8.56 2.09
N ARG A 69 -14.49 -9.55 2.02
CA ARG A 69 -14.43 -10.57 0.93
C ARG A 69 -14.37 -9.94 -0.46
N ARG A 70 -13.69 -8.80 -0.60
CA ARG A 70 -13.51 -8.15 -1.91
C ARG A 70 -12.75 -9.04 -2.88
N ARG A 71 -13.06 -8.92 -4.18
CA ARG A 71 -12.58 -9.81 -5.23
C ARG A 71 -12.08 -9.04 -6.45
N ALA A 72 -11.30 -9.74 -7.26
CA ALA A 72 -10.78 -9.23 -8.53
C ALA A 72 -9.98 -7.93 -8.42
N LEU A 73 -9.40 -7.65 -7.25
CA LEU A 73 -8.60 -6.45 -7.02
C LEU A 73 -7.28 -6.51 -7.79
N THR A 74 -6.76 -5.35 -8.16
CA THR A 74 -5.34 -5.14 -8.48
C THR A 74 -4.67 -4.54 -7.26
N LEU A 75 -3.57 -5.12 -6.79
CA LEU A 75 -2.74 -4.52 -5.73
C LEU A 75 -1.52 -3.84 -6.35
N SER A 76 -1.25 -2.58 -6.00
CA SER A 76 0.02 -1.95 -6.28
C SER A 76 0.72 -1.48 -5.01
N ARG A 77 2.01 -1.77 -4.91
CA ARG A 77 2.89 -1.31 -3.83
C ARG A 77 4.34 -1.46 -4.22
N ASN A 78 5.18 -0.50 -3.84
CA ASN A 78 6.60 -0.54 -4.22
C ASN A 78 7.34 -1.77 -3.69
N LEU A 79 7.33 -1.96 -2.38
CA LEU A 79 7.87 -3.14 -1.72
C LEU A 79 6.73 -3.82 -0.95
N THR A 80 6.17 -4.84 -1.58
CA THR A 80 5.03 -5.62 -1.05
C THR A 80 5.53 -6.64 -0.03
N CYS A 81 4.76 -6.87 1.03
CA CYS A 81 5.09 -7.78 2.11
C CYS A 81 3.94 -8.74 2.40
N THR A 82 3.65 -9.04 3.68
CA THR A 82 2.61 -10.01 4.07
C THR A 82 1.21 -9.63 3.61
N GLU A 83 0.90 -8.34 3.47
CA GLU A 83 -0.41 -7.88 2.97
C GLU A 83 -0.72 -8.44 1.57
N GLY A 84 0.29 -8.48 0.69
CA GLY A 84 0.14 -9.07 -0.64
C GLY A 84 -0.07 -10.58 -0.58
N GLU A 85 0.67 -11.29 0.28
CA GLU A 85 0.49 -12.73 0.46
C GLU A 85 -0.91 -13.08 0.96
N LEU A 86 -1.41 -12.33 1.94
CA LEU A 86 -2.76 -12.51 2.50
C LEU A 86 -3.84 -12.24 1.44
N LEU A 87 -3.70 -11.16 0.67
CA LEU A 87 -4.65 -10.81 -0.39
C LEU A 87 -4.67 -11.85 -1.51
N MET A 88 -3.50 -12.40 -1.90
CA MET A 88 -3.43 -13.49 -2.90
C MET A 88 -4.04 -14.78 -2.36
N ALA A 89 -3.68 -15.20 -1.15
CA ALA A 89 -4.16 -16.44 -0.57
C ALA A 89 -5.68 -16.42 -0.29
N ALA A 90 -6.23 -15.25 0.01
CA ALA A 90 -7.68 -15.06 0.12
C ALA A 90 -8.41 -15.05 -1.22
N GLY A 91 -7.68 -15.05 -2.36
CA GLY A 91 -8.26 -14.90 -3.70
C GLY A 91 -8.88 -13.52 -3.91
N ALA A 92 -8.41 -12.49 -3.19
CA ALA A 92 -8.91 -11.12 -3.30
C ALA A 92 -8.31 -10.40 -4.49
N VAL A 93 -7.05 -10.68 -4.85
CA VAL A 93 -6.35 -10.03 -5.96
C VAL A 93 -6.16 -10.98 -7.14
N THR A 94 -6.23 -10.42 -8.35
CA THR A 94 -5.94 -11.10 -9.62
C THR A 94 -4.70 -10.58 -10.30
N ARG A 95 -4.19 -9.41 -9.86
CA ARG A 95 -2.96 -8.79 -10.37
C ARG A 95 -2.22 -8.08 -9.25
N VAL A 96 -0.88 -8.20 -9.26
CA VAL A 96 0.03 -7.47 -8.37
C VAL A 96 0.99 -6.64 -9.21
N VAL A 97 1.09 -5.34 -8.91
CA VAL A 97 2.02 -4.39 -9.52
C VAL A 97 3.04 -4.00 -8.46
N THR A 98 4.27 -4.48 -8.58
CA THR A 98 5.28 -4.29 -7.53
C THR A 98 6.69 -4.24 -8.10
N ALA A 99 7.62 -3.69 -7.33
CA ALA A 99 9.05 -3.76 -7.64
C ALA A 99 9.72 -4.96 -6.96
N TRP A 100 9.18 -5.37 -5.83
CA TRP A 100 9.68 -6.52 -5.08
C TRP A 100 8.67 -6.99 -4.04
N MET A 101 8.64 -8.29 -3.78
CA MET A 101 7.77 -8.86 -2.76
C MET A 101 8.51 -9.88 -1.90
N SER A 102 8.53 -9.60 -0.61
CA SER A 102 9.19 -10.42 0.41
C SER A 102 8.73 -10.02 1.81
N ILE A 103 8.94 -10.93 2.75
CA ILE A 103 8.78 -10.65 4.20
C ILE A 103 10.06 -10.04 4.79
N GLY A 104 11.00 -9.63 3.97
CA GLY A 104 12.29 -9.06 4.36
C GLY A 104 13.48 -9.91 3.92
N LEU A 105 14.65 -9.30 3.91
CA LEU A 105 15.89 -9.92 3.42
C LEU A 105 16.21 -11.30 4.03
N PRO A 106 15.97 -11.56 5.33
CA PRO A 106 16.29 -12.86 5.92
C PRO A 106 15.50 -14.03 5.31
N TRP A 107 14.33 -13.76 4.74
CA TRP A 107 13.41 -14.80 4.22
C TRP A 107 13.39 -14.89 2.69
N GLY A 108 14.07 -13.96 2.00
CA GLY A 108 14.17 -13.96 0.55
C GLY A 108 12.84 -13.61 -0.15
N VAL A 109 12.74 -13.95 -1.44
CA VAL A 109 11.54 -13.69 -2.25
C VAL A 109 10.36 -14.53 -1.78
N SER A 110 9.17 -13.95 -1.77
CA SER A 110 7.94 -14.60 -1.34
C SER A 110 7.67 -15.92 -2.10
N LYS A 111 7.55 -17.02 -1.36
CA LYS A 111 7.14 -18.32 -1.89
C LYS A 111 5.66 -18.32 -2.29
N ILE A 112 4.86 -17.51 -1.63
CA ILE A 112 3.44 -17.34 -1.90
C ILE A 112 3.24 -16.60 -3.24
N LEU A 113 3.96 -15.49 -3.46
CA LEU A 113 3.95 -14.82 -4.76
C LEU A 113 4.30 -15.80 -5.88
N ARG A 114 5.42 -16.52 -5.72
CA ARG A 114 5.88 -17.50 -6.72
C ARG A 114 4.78 -18.52 -7.02
N HIS A 115 4.18 -19.10 -6.00
CA HIS A 115 3.11 -20.09 -6.18
C HIS A 115 1.94 -19.57 -7.01
N TYR A 116 1.42 -18.38 -6.68
CA TYR A 116 0.25 -17.83 -7.36
C TYR A 116 0.56 -17.29 -8.76
N VAL A 117 1.77 -16.80 -8.98
CA VAL A 117 2.21 -16.33 -10.31
C VAL A 117 2.52 -17.51 -11.23
N GLU A 118 3.28 -18.51 -10.77
CA GLU A 118 3.62 -19.69 -11.59
C GLU A 118 2.39 -20.54 -11.92
N SER A 119 1.38 -20.58 -11.05
CA SER A 119 0.10 -21.24 -11.34
C SER A 119 -0.81 -20.45 -12.30
N GLY A 120 -0.46 -19.20 -12.60
CA GLY A 120 -1.30 -18.31 -13.43
C GLY A 120 -2.54 -17.76 -12.71
N ALA A 121 -2.67 -17.99 -11.40
CA ALA A 121 -3.80 -17.48 -10.61
C ALA A 121 -3.74 -15.98 -10.37
N VAL A 122 -2.53 -15.40 -10.35
CA VAL A 122 -2.30 -13.95 -10.17
C VAL A 122 -1.32 -13.47 -11.24
N GLY A 123 -1.68 -12.41 -11.94
CA GLY A 123 -0.79 -11.70 -12.87
C GLY A 123 0.23 -10.87 -12.10
N LEU A 124 1.49 -10.89 -12.52
CA LEU A 124 2.55 -10.03 -12.00
C LEU A 124 2.93 -8.98 -13.02
N GLU A 125 2.89 -7.72 -12.61
CA GLU A 125 3.43 -6.58 -13.36
C GLU A 125 4.65 -6.04 -12.58
N GLU A 126 5.83 -6.30 -13.11
CA GLU A 126 7.10 -5.98 -12.44
C GLU A 126 7.68 -4.65 -12.92
N TRP A 127 8.08 -3.82 -11.97
CA TRP A 127 8.73 -2.53 -12.20
C TRP A 127 9.98 -2.39 -11.36
N SER A 128 10.93 -1.55 -11.76
CA SER A 128 11.97 -1.14 -10.81
C SER A 128 11.37 -0.26 -9.70
N HIS A 129 12.00 -0.25 -8.53
CA HIS A 129 11.51 0.55 -7.39
C HIS A 129 11.36 2.04 -7.76
N LEU A 130 12.33 2.59 -8.49
CA LEU A 130 12.28 3.96 -8.98
C LEU A 130 11.14 4.15 -10.00
N ALA A 131 11.00 3.24 -10.97
CA ALA A 131 9.97 3.37 -12.01
C ALA A 131 8.56 3.31 -11.41
N LEU A 132 8.29 2.41 -10.46
CA LEU A 132 6.98 2.36 -9.80
C LEU A 132 6.71 3.63 -8.97
N GLY A 133 7.73 4.19 -8.30
CA GLY A 133 7.63 5.49 -7.65
C GLY A 133 7.30 6.62 -8.64
N LEU A 134 7.95 6.63 -9.82
CA LEU A 134 7.66 7.60 -10.87
C LEU A 134 6.24 7.44 -11.45
N ARG A 135 5.70 6.22 -11.51
CA ARG A 135 4.30 5.98 -11.90
C ARG A 135 3.32 6.66 -10.96
N PHE A 136 3.49 6.50 -9.64
CA PHE A 136 2.67 7.22 -8.64
C PHE A 136 2.86 8.72 -8.73
N ARG A 137 4.11 9.17 -8.93
CA ARG A 137 4.43 10.59 -9.08
C ARG A 137 3.75 11.21 -10.29
N ALA A 138 3.78 10.53 -11.45
CA ALA A 138 3.10 10.97 -12.66
C ALA A 138 1.59 11.08 -12.44
N GLY A 139 0.99 10.08 -11.78
CA GLY A 139 -0.42 10.11 -11.38
C GLY A 139 -0.76 11.29 -10.49
N ALA A 140 0.05 11.53 -9.45
CA ALA A 140 -0.11 12.65 -8.52
C ALA A 140 0.01 14.03 -9.20
N MET A 141 0.87 14.15 -10.22
CA MET A 141 1.06 15.36 -11.02
C MET A 141 -0.04 15.53 -12.09
N GLY A 142 -0.81 14.49 -12.38
CA GLY A 142 -1.81 14.50 -13.45
C GLY A 142 -1.19 14.58 -14.85
N VAL A 143 -0.02 13.94 -15.04
CA VAL A 143 0.66 13.83 -16.36
C VAL A 143 0.59 12.38 -16.83
N PRO A 144 0.62 12.13 -18.15
CA PRO A 144 0.45 10.77 -18.71
C PRO A 144 1.65 9.86 -18.42
N PHE A 145 2.84 10.39 -18.33
CA PHE A 145 4.07 9.66 -18.03
C PHE A 145 5.17 10.60 -17.54
N LEU A 146 6.23 10.05 -16.99
CA LEU A 146 7.50 10.75 -16.70
C LEU A 146 8.63 10.11 -17.50
N PRO A 147 9.48 10.92 -18.20
CA PRO A 147 10.66 10.41 -18.86
C PRO A 147 11.76 10.09 -17.83
N ALA A 148 12.46 8.96 -17.99
CA ALA A 148 13.54 8.56 -17.08
C ALA A 148 14.53 7.62 -17.78
N LEU A 149 15.71 7.46 -17.18
CA LEU A 149 16.70 6.47 -17.61
C LEU A 149 16.49 5.08 -16.96
N THR A 150 15.62 5.02 -15.93
CA THR A 150 15.37 3.78 -15.20
C THR A 150 14.85 2.67 -16.12
N MET A 151 15.23 1.44 -15.84
CA MET A 151 14.86 0.22 -16.57
C MET A 151 15.50 0.09 -17.98
N LEU A 152 15.99 1.16 -18.60
CA LEU A 152 16.70 1.06 -19.87
C LEU A 152 17.90 0.11 -19.75
N GLY A 153 18.10 -0.78 -20.74
CA GLY A 153 19.15 -1.80 -20.69
C GLY A 153 18.82 -3.05 -19.88
N SER A 154 17.60 -3.17 -19.37
CA SER A 154 17.07 -4.38 -18.75
C SER A 154 15.96 -5.01 -19.58
N ASP A 155 15.70 -6.31 -19.38
CA ASP A 155 14.62 -7.04 -20.05
C ASP A 155 13.23 -6.51 -19.67
N LEU A 156 13.09 -5.79 -18.54
CA LEU A 156 11.83 -5.20 -18.08
C LEU A 156 11.22 -4.21 -19.08
N VAL A 157 12.05 -3.55 -19.91
CA VAL A 157 11.56 -2.66 -20.97
C VAL A 157 10.71 -3.41 -22.00
N GLY A 158 11.15 -4.62 -22.38
CA GLY A 158 10.44 -5.43 -23.38
C GLY A 158 9.25 -6.20 -22.80
N VAL A 159 9.36 -6.66 -21.55
CA VAL A 159 8.34 -7.51 -20.90
C VAL A 159 7.15 -6.69 -20.41
N GLY A 160 7.38 -5.49 -19.89
CA GLY A 160 6.34 -4.64 -19.30
C GLY A 160 5.58 -3.73 -20.30
N GLY A 161 5.79 -3.88 -21.61
CA GLY A 161 5.15 -3.02 -22.62
C GLY A 161 5.53 -1.53 -22.52
N MET A 162 6.58 -1.20 -21.76
CA MET A 162 7.05 0.17 -21.57
C MET A 162 7.47 0.78 -22.90
N LYS A 163 7.01 1.98 -23.17
CA LYS A 163 7.39 2.73 -24.37
C LYS A 163 8.60 3.62 -24.10
N THR A 164 9.25 4.07 -25.14
CA THR A 164 10.34 5.05 -25.05
C THR A 164 9.96 6.36 -25.73
N VAL A 165 10.64 7.42 -25.37
CA VAL A 165 10.52 8.76 -25.94
C VAL A 165 11.91 9.33 -26.17
N GLN A 166 12.05 10.18 -27.21
CA GLN A 166 13.29 10.92 -27.43
C GLN A 166 13.28 12.22 -26.61
N ASP A 167 14.35 12.48 -25.89
CA ASP A 167 14.57 13.78 -25.27
C ASP A 167 14.68 14.86 -26.35
N PRO A 168 13.79 15.87 -26.38
CA PRO A 168 13.79 16.90 -27.41
C PRO A 168 15.00 17.83 -27.38
N TYR A 169 15.79 17.82 -26.30
CA TYR A 169 16.95 18.70 -26.13
C TYR A 169 18.28 17.99 -26.45
N THR A 170 18.40 16.72 -26.10
CA THR A 170 19.64 15.97 -26.25
C THR A 170 19.58 14.88 -27.32
N GLY A 171 18.36 14.46 -27.71
CA GLY A 171 18.14 13.32 -28.60
C GLY A 171 18.30 11.94 -27.94
N GLU A 172 18.56 11.90 -26.62
CA GLU A 172 18.71 10.66 -25.88
C GLU A 172 17.39 9.88 -25.78
N THR A 173 17.50 8.56 -25.82
CA THR A 173 16.33 7.69 -25.63
C THR A 173 16.02 7.55 -24.15
N LEU A 174 14.79 7.84 -23.75
CA LEU A 174 14.30 7.75 -22.37
C LEU A 174 13.15 6.75 -22.29
N ALA A 175 13.02 6.09 -21.15
CA ALA A 175 11.82 5.34 -20.80
C ALA A 175 10.65 6.32 -20.57
N ALA A 176 9.52 6.08 -21.21
CA ALA A 176 8.27 6.77 -20.95
C ALA A 176 7.52 6.02 -19.84
N VAL A 177 7.84 6.31 -18.58
CA VAL A 177 7.26 5.62 -17.41
C VAL A 177 5.81 6.07 -17.23
N PRO A 178 4.80 5.21 -17.49
CA PRO A 178 3.38 5.62 -17.51
C PRO A 178 2.87 5.92 -16.12
N ALA A 179 1.94 6.86 -16.01
CA ALA A 179 1.26 7.18 -14.76
C ALA A 179 0.46 5.98 -14.21
N LEU A 180 0.28 5.94 -12.90
CA LEU A 180 -0.57 4.99 -12.20
C LEU A 180 -1.68 5.76 -11.46
N PHE A 181 -2.93 5.35 -11.68
CA PHE A 181 -4.12 5.99 -11.11
C PHE A 181 -4.95 4.97 -10.33
N PRO A 182 -4.61 4.71 -9.06
CA PRO A 182 -5.37 3.78 -8.24
C PRO A 182 -6.81 4.28 -8.01
N ASP A 183 -7.75 3.34 -7.94
CA ASP A 183 -9.11 3.66 -7.50
C ASP A 183 -9.13 3.96 -6.01
N VAL A 184 -8.36 3.20 -5.21
CA VAL A 184 -8.30 3.34 -3.76
C VAL A 184 -6.86 3.34 -3.26
N ALA A 185 -6.53 4.31 -2.40
CA ALA A 185 -5.32 4.31 -1.59
C ALA A 185 -5.63 3.84 -0.17
N LEU A 186 -4.88 2.87 0.34
CA LEU A 186 -4.88 2.44 1.74
C LEU A 186 -3.60 2.93 2.40
N LEU A 187 -3.72 3.81 3.38
CA LEU A 187 -2.57 4.47 4.01
C LEU A 187 -2.63 4.35 5.54
N HIS A 188 -1.47 4.32 6.17
CA HIS A 188 -1.33 4.38 7.62
C HIS A 188 -0.36 5.48 8.02
N VAL A 189 -0.77 6.33 8.98
CA VAL A 189 -0.02 7.51 9.40
C VAL A 189 0.14 7.58 10.91
N HIS A 190 1.12 8.34 11.39
CA HIS A 190 1.36 8.52 12.83
C HIS A 190 0.22 9.27 13.49
N ARG A 191 -0.21 10.37 12.89
CA ARG A 191 -1.31 11.18 13.44
C ARG A 191 -2.07 11.91 12.35
N ALA A 192 -3.30 12.25 12.65
CA ALA A 192 -4.12 13.09 11.80
C ALA A 192 -5.06 13.95 12.65
N ASP A 193 -5.46 15.11 12.17
CA ASP A 193 -6.62 15.80 12.73
C ASP A 193 -7.92 15.21 12.15
N ARG A 194 -9.05 15.51 12.78
CA ARG A 194 -10.38 15.00 12.36
C ARG A 194 -10.78 15.37 10.93
N PHE A 195 -10.11 16.34 10.31
CA PHE A 195 -10.34 16.76 8.92
C PHE A 195 -9.43 16.02 7.93
N GLY A 196 -8.58 15.12 8.42
CA GLY A 196 -7.72 14.28 7.59
C GLY A 196 -6.39 14.92 7.20
N ASN A 197 -5.95 15.98 7.86
CA ASN A 197 -4.58 16.44 7.69
C ASN A 197 -3.63 15.45 8.38
N CYS A 198 -2.92 14.66 7.59
CA CYS A 198 -2.14 13.53 8.08
C CYS A 198 -0.66 13.89 8.19
N GLN A 199 -0.06 13.56 9.34
CA GLN A 199 1.35 13.74 9.62
C GLN A 199 2.07 12.41 9.73
N ILE A 200 3.27 12.35 9.15
CA ILE A 200 4.13 11.17 9.14
C ILE A 200 5.49 11.56 9.73
N ASP A 201 5.94 10.81 10.72
CA ASP A 201 7.30 10.91 11.23
C ASP A 201 8.23 9.96 10.46
N GLY A 202 9.48 10.36 10.27
CA GLY A 202 10.43 9.57 9.48
C GLY A 202 10.17 9.65 7.96
N TYR A 203 10.28 8.52 7.29
CA TYR A 203 10.17 8.47 5.83
C TYR A 203 8.71 8.39 5.35
N PRO A 204 8.25 9.37 4.53
CA PRO A 204 6.87 9.32 3.98
C PRO A 204 6.71 8.33 2.82
N HIS A 205 7.79 7.76 2.30
CA HIS A 205 7.80 6.88 1.12
C HIS A 205 7.04 7.49 -0.07
N MET A 206 6.14 6.73 -0.70
CA MET A 206 5.31 7.20 -1.82
C MET A 206 3.90 7.64 -1.39
N ASP A 207 3.61 7.69 -0.09
CA ASP A 207 2.26 7.87 0.45
C ASP A 207 1.59 9.16 -0.06
N ALA A 208 2.37 10.26 -0.13
CA ALA A 208 1.87 11.53 -0.65
C ALA A 208 1.48 11.46 -2.15
N ASP A 209 2.26 10.74 -2.93
CA ASP A 209 2.00 10.56 -4.35
C ASP A 209 0.85 9.57 -4.58
N ILE A 210 0.80 8.47 -3.83
CA ILE A 210 -0.32 7.50 -3.85
C ILE A 210 -1.63 8.22 -3.49
N ALA A 211 -1.65 9.02 -2.41
CA ALA A 211 -2.83 9.76 -1.98
C ALA A 211 -3.35 10.74 -3.05
N ARG A 212 -2.44 11.41 -3.77
CA ARG A 212 -2.82 12.37 -4.82
C ARG A 212 -3.20 11.72 -6.13
N ALA A 213 -2.66 10.54 -6.42
CA ALA A 213 -2.97 9.78 -7.63
C ALA A 213 -4.31 9.03 -7.53
N ALA A 214 -4.72 8.65 -6.32
CA ALA A 214 -5.91 7.83 -6.09
C ALA A 214 -7.21 8.63 -6.12
N THR A 215 -8.27 7.97 -6.58
CA THR A 215 -9.63 8.53 -6.57
C THR A 215 -10.20 8.56 -5.15
N THR A 216 -10.04 7.49 -4.37
CA THR A 216 -10.50 7.37 -2.97
C THR A 216 -9.31 7.16 -2.06
N VAL A 217 -9.23 7.89 -0.94
CA VAL A 217 -8.11 7.81 0.01
C VAL A 217 -8.62 7.43 1.39
N LEU A 218 -8.26 6.24 1.84
CA LEU A 218 -8.60 5.69 3.15
C LEU A 218 -7.35 5.71 4.03
N VAL A 219 -7.44 6.33 5.19
CA VAL A 219 -6.32 6.50 6.11
C VAL A 219 -6.66 5.91 7.47
N THR A 220 -5.73 5.13 8.03
CA THR A 220 -5.70 4.84 9.46
C THR A 220 -4.62 5.66 10.14
N ALA A 221 -4.88 6.14 11.35
CA ALA A 221 -3.94 6.92 12.14
C ALA A 221 -3.75 6.27 13.51
N GLU A 222 -2.52 6.33 14.02
CA GLU A 222 -2.20 5.91 15.40
C GLU A 222 -2.85 6.83 16.44
N GLU A 223 -2.98 8.11 16.09
CA GLU A 223 -3.52 9.13 16.99
C GLU A 223 -4.33 10.17 16.22
N ILE A 224 -5.45 10.61 16.83
CA ILE A 224 -6.19 11.78 16.37
C ILE A 224 -5.81 12.97 17.23
N VAL A 225 -5.19 13.97 16.61
CA VAL A 225 -4.73 15.19 17.27
C VAL A 225 -5.66 16.37 16.97
N SER A 226 -5.47 17.48 17.69
CA SER A 226 -6.20 18.73 17.43
C SER A 226 -5.71 19.39 16.13
N GLU A 227 -6.58 20.22 15.52
CA GLU A 227 -6.19 21.07 14.39
C GLU A 227 -5.06 22.05 14.75
N GLU A 228 -4.99 22.48 16.00
CA GLU A 228 -3.94 23.36 16.49
C GLU A 228 -2.58 22.67 16.41
N GLU A 229 -2.53 21.36 16.75
CA GLU A 229 -1.30 20.56 16.66
C GLU A 229 -0.83 20.41 15.21
N THR A 230 -1.74 20.11 14.27
CA THR A 230 -1.38 20.01 12.85
C THR A 230 -0.94 21.36 12.28
N ARG A 231 -1.56 22.47 12.71
CA ARG A 231 -1.16 23.82 12.29
C ARG A 231 0.15 24.30 12.90
N ARG A 232 0.53 23.79 14.09
CA ARG A 232 1.79 24.11 14.74
C ARG A 232 3.00 23.58 13.97
N TYR A 233 2.82 22.40 13.31
CA TYR A 233 3.87 21.72 12.55
C TYR A 233 3.39 21.40 11.12
N PRO A 234 3.15 22.43 10.29
CA PRO A 234 2.57 22.25 8.95
C PRO A 234 3.50 21.50 8.00
N ASP A 235 4.81 21.59 8.22
CA ASP A 235 5.87 20.89 7.50
C ASP A 235 5.78 19.36 7.64
N ARG A 236 5.17 18.84 8.71
CA ARG A 236 4.94 17.41 8.94
C ARG A 236 3.69 16.88 8.23
N THR A 237 2.82 17.77 7.73
CA THR A 237 1.59 17.37 7.04
C THR A 237 1.92 16.93 5.62
N VAL A 238 2.05 15.61 5.45
CA VAL A 238 2.39 14.94 4.18
C VAL A 238 1.17 14.80 3.28
N ILE A 239 0.01 14.49 3.88
CA ILE A 239 -1.25 14.29 3.16
C ILE A 239 -2.25 15.33 3.68
N PRO A 240 -2.64 16.31 2.84
CA PRO A 240 -3.62 17.31 3.24
C PRO A 240 -5.04 16.74 3.26
N GLY A 241 -5.86 17.17 4.21
CA GLY A 241 -7.19 16.63 4.47
C GLY A 241 -8.15 16.68 3.27
N PHE A 242 -7.96 17.60 2.33
CA PHE A 242 -8.84 17.71 1.16
C PHE A 242 -8.70 16.54 0.16
N VAL A 243 -7.62 15.72 0.26
CA VAL A 243 -7.49 14.49 -0.57
C VAL A 243 -8.00 13.25 0.15
N VAL A 244 -8.18 13.29 1.48
CA VAL A 244 -8.64 12.17 2.30
C VAL A 244 -10.16 12.04 2.24
N ASP A 245 -10.67 10.81 2.08
CA ASP A 245 -12.10 10.51 2.03
C ASP A 245 -12.61 9.87 3.31
N ALA A 246 -11.78 9.08 3.99
CA ALA A 246 -12.10 8.48 5.27
C ALA A 246 -10.85 8.39 6.15
N LEU A 247 -11.00 8.70 7.43
CA LEU A 247 -9.99 8.62 8.45
C LEU A 247 -10.48 7.73 9.58
N VAL A 248 -9.66 6.80 10.02
CA VAL A 248 -9.98 5.85 11.10
C VAL A 248 -8.90 5.92 12.16
N LEU A 249 -9.28 6.05 13.44
CA LEU A 249 -8.38 5.84 14.56
C LEU A 249 -8.11 4.33 14.70
N ALA A 250 -6.86 3.93 14.51
CA ALA A 250 -6.44 2.54 14.62
C ALA A 250 -5.03 2.44 15.21
N PRO A 251 -4.89 2.54 16.53
CA PRO A 251 -3.61 2.30 17.20
C PRO A 251 -3.05 0.93 16.82
N PHE A 252 -1.73 0.85 16.65
CA PHE A 252 -1.05 -0.32 16.08
C PHE A 252 -1.56 -0.72 14.68
N GLY A 253 -2.10 0.22 13.90
CA GLY A 253 -2.77 -0.06 12.63
C GLY A 253 -1.88 -0.67 11.54
N SER A 254 -0.57 -0.67 11.74
CA SER A 254 0.43 -1.35 10.90
C SER A 254 0.79 -2.74 11.40
N PHE A 255 0.50 -3.09 12.66
CA PHE A 255 0.94 -4.35 13.27
C PHE A 255 0.46 -5.60 12.51
N PRO A 256 1.30 -6.63 12.31
CA PRO A 256 2.61 -6.91 12.93
C PRO A 256 3.81 -6.19 12.29
N HIS A 257 3.58 -5.29 11.35
CA HIS A 257 4.60 -4.43 10.77
C HIS A 257 4.92 -3.27 11.72
N GLU A 258 5.88 -2.42 11.34
CA GLU A 258 6.32 -1.30 12.18
C GLU A 258 5.58 0.00 11.91
N CYS A 259 5.59 0.89 12.90
CA CYS A 259 5.37 2.31 12.73
C CYS A 259 6.52 3.06 13.41
N TYR A 260 7.36 3.72 12.62
CA TYR A 260 8.61 4.34 13.06
C TYR A 260 8.43 5.16 14.34
N GLY A 261 9.28 4.89 15.34
CA GLY A 261 9.27 5.58 16.63
C GLY A 261 8.13 5.20 17.58
N LEU A 262 7.11 4.47 17.12
CA LEU A 262 5.97 4.03 17.93
C LEU A 262 6.08 2.56 18.31
N TYR A 263 6.32 1.67 17.38
CA TYR A 263 6.53 0.25 17.59
C TYR A 263 7.32 -0.39 16.47
N GLU A 264 8.15 -1.37 16.81
CA GLU A 264 8.91 -2.19 15.86
C GLU A 264 8.06 -3.30 15.27
N ALA A 265 8.52 -3.82 14.13
CA ALA A 265 7.93 -5.01 13.53
C ALA A 265 8.12 -6.25 14.42
N ASP A 266 7.13 -7.12 14.45
CA ASP A 266 7.18 -8.35 15.21
C ASP A 266 7.91 -9.45 14.41
N TYR A 267 9.23 -9.39 14.43
CA TYR A 267 10.09 -10.34 13.69
C TYR A 267 9.90 -11.79 14.15
N GLU A 268 9.52 -12.01 15.40
CA GLU A 268 9.23 -13.36 15.91
C GLU A 268 7.96 -13.92 15.25
N HIS A 269 6.94 -13.07 15.11
CA HIS A 269 5.71 -13.44 14.39
C HIS A 269 5.98 -13.73 12.90
N PHE A 270 6.81 -12.93 12.25
CA PHE A 270 7.20 -13.20 10.86
C PHE A 270 8.01 -14.48 10.71
N ALA A 271 8.88 -14.80 11.66
CA ALA A 271 9.61 -16.06 11.66
C ALA A 271 8.66 -17.27 11.82
N GLU A 272 7.68 -17.19 12.71
CA GLU A 272 6.64 -18.20 12.87
C GLU A 272 5.80 -18.39 11.59
N TYR A 273 5.38 -17.26 10.99
CA TYR A 273 4.60 -17.24 9.75
C TYR A 273 5.37 -17.88 8.58
N THR A 274 6.63 -17.48 8.39
CA THR A 274 7.48 -18.02 7.30
C THR A 274 7.82 -19.48 7.51
N ALA A 275 8.12 -19.91 8.74
CA ALA A 275 8.34 -21.33 9.07
C ALA A 275 7.08 -22.18 8.76
N ALA A 276 5.89 -21.65 9.01
CA ALA A 276 4.65 -22.33 8.67
C ALA A 276 4.47 -22.46 7.14
N ILE A 277 4.80 -21.41 6.38
CA ILE A 277 4.79 -21.46 4.89
C ILE A 277 5.83 -22.47 4.38
N ASP A 278 7.02 -22.51 4.98
CA ASP A 278 8.06 -23.45 4.59
C ASP A 278 7.63 -24.91 4.77
N ALA A 279 6.87 -25.16 5.82
CA ALA A 279 6.39 -26.50 6.15
C ALA A 279 5.16 -26.93 5.31
N ARG A 280 4.24 -26.00 4.97
CA ARG A 280 2.90 -26.35 4.46
C ARG A 280 2.48 -25.54 3.22
N GLY A 281 3.33 -24.63 2.75
CA GLY A 281 3.02 -23.79 1.58
C GLY A 281 1.79 -22.88 1.78
N PRO A 282 1.02 -22.63 0.73
CA PRO A 282 -0.15 -21.73 0.77
C PRO A 282 -1.22 -22.12 1.79
N ALA A 283 -1.32 -23.39 2.19
CA ALA A 283 -2.28 -23.85 3.21
C ALA A 283 -2.03 -23.16 4.57
N ALA A 284 -0.76 -22.86 4.90
CA ALA A 284 -0.42 -22.14 6.12
C ALA A 284 -1.00 -20.72 6.13
N VAL A 285 -1.04 -20.05 4.96
CA VAL A 285 -1.63 -18.72 4.84
C VAL A 285 -3.15 -18.79 5.00
N GLY A 286 -3.80 -19.85 4.50
CA GLY A 286 -5.22 -20.09 4.74
C GLY A 286 -5.55 -20.21 6.23
N GLU A 287 -4.77 -20.98 6.99
CA GLU A 287 -4.91 -21.10 8.45
C GLU A 287 -4.66 -19.76 9.16
N TYR A 288 -3.68 -19.00 8.68
CA TYR A 288 -3.40 -17.66 9.18
C TYR A 288 -4.60 -16.72 8.97
N LEU A 289 -5.20 -16.74 7.78
CA LEU A 289 -6.39 -15.95 7.46
C LEU A 289 -7.56 -16.29 8.41
N GLU A 290 -7.83 -17.58 8.65
CA GLU A 290 -8.89 -17.98 9.57
C GLU A 290 -8.62 -17.49 11.00
N ARG A 291 -7.38 -17.64 11.48
CA ARG A 291 -7.01 -17.28 12.86
C ARG A 291 -6.95 -15.76 13.08
N TYR A 292 -6.30 -15.03 12.18
CA TYR A 292 -5.90 -13.64 12.42
C TYR A 292 -6.73 -12.62 11.63
N VAL A 293 -7.49 -13.04 10.61
CA VAL A 293 -8.31 -12.13 9.80
C VAL A 293 -9.79 -12.37 10.04
N TYR A 294 -10.27 -13.58 9.88
CA TYR A 294 -11.70 -13.89 9.92
C TYR A 294 -12.20 -14.19 11.32
N GLY A 295 -11.37 -14.77 12.20
CA GLY A 295 -11.72 -15.08 13.58
C GLY A 295 -12.03 -13.86 14.41
N PRO A 296 -11.12 -12.88 14.56
CA PRO A 296 -11.37 -11.69 15.36
C PRO A 296 -12.42 -10.78 14.71
N PRO A 297 -13.47 -10.37 15.42
CA PRO A 297 -14.55 -9.54 14.84
C PRO A 297 -14.13 -8.09 14.57
N ALA A 298 -13.22 -7.52 15.38
CA ALA A 298 -12.74 -6.15 15.25
C ALA A 298 -11.22 -6.04 15.29
N TRP A 299 -10.69 -4.83 15.07
CA TRP A 299 -9.25 -4.58 15.09
C TRP A 299 -8.64 -4.82 16.48
N ASN A 300 -9.31 -4.41 17.54
CA ASN A 300 -8.82 -4.63 18.91
C ASN A 300 -8.78 -6.13 19.27
N ASP A 301 -9.80 -6.91 18.85
CA ASP A 301 -9.80 -8.37 19.08
C ASP A 301 -8.63 -9.07 18.36
N TYR A 302 -8.21 -8.52 17.19
CA TYR A 302 -7.01 -9.00 16.53
C TYR A 302 -5.75 -8.69 17.35
N LEU A 303 -5.62 -7.49 17.89
CA LEU A 303 -4.47 -7.11 18.73
C LEU A 303 -4.42 -7.95 20.01
N ASP A 304 -5.57 -8.29 20.59
CA ASP A 304 -5.67 -9.12 21.79
C ASP A 304 -5.11 -10.53 21.60
N LEU A 305 -5.08 -11.06 20.34
CA LEU A 305 -4.43 -12.35 20.06
C LEU A 305 -2.93 -12.36 20.34
N PHE A 306 -2.29 -11.20 20.30
CA PHE A 306 -0.85 -11.03 20.59
C PHE A 306 -0.59 -10.72 22.06
N GLY A 307 -1.57 -10.17 22.75
CA GLY A 307 -1.49 -9.76 24.14
C GLY A 307 -0.74 -8.45 24.37
N GLY A 308 -1.11 -7.74 25.43
CA GLY A 308 -0.57 -6.42 25.74
C GLY A 308 0.93 -6.39 26.01
N GLU A 309 1.50 -7.46 26.58
CA GLU A 309 2.95 -7.54 26.85
C GLU A 309 3.78 -7.54 25.55
N ARG A 310 3.33 -8.27 24.53
CA ARG A 310 3.99 -8.34 23.22
C ARG A 310 3.94 -6.99 22.49
N LEU A 311 2.79 -6.33 22.49
CA LEU A 311 2.62 -5.00 21.92
C LEU A 311 3.50 -3.96 22.67
N ALA A 312 3.52 -4.00 23.98
CA ALA A 312 4.34 -3.12 24.80
C ALA A 312 5.85 -3.34 24.57
N LEU A 313 6.27 -4.59 24.31
CA LEU A 313 7.65 -4.91 23.95
C LEU A 313 8.06 -4.25 22.63
N GLN A 314 7.23 -4.33 21.60
CA GLN A 314 7.54 -3.69 20.31
C GLN A 314 7.58 -2.16 20.44
N ALA A 315 6.67 -1.57 21.20
CA ALA A 315 6.70 -0.14 21.50
C ALA A 315 7.93 0.29 22.29
N LYS A 316 8.44 -0.55 23.19
CA LYS A 316 9.69 -0.30 23.92
C LYS A 316 10.89 -0.35 22.98
N ARG A 317 10.99 -1.38 22.11
CA ARG A 317 12.08 -1.54 21.14
C ARG A 317 12.19 -0.31 20.22
N ALA A 318 11.08 0.18 19.66
CA ALA A 318 11.09 1.39 18.82
C ALA A 318 11.67 2.61 19.55
N ARG A 319 11.27 2.82 20.81
CA ARG A 319 11.80 3.93 21.63
C ARG A 319 13.28 3.82 21.95
N GLU A 320 13.82 2.62 22.04
CA GLU A 320 15.26 2.39 22.24
C GLU A 320 16.07 2.68 20.98
N LEU A 321 15.52 2.41 19.78
CA LEU A 321 16.16 2.68 18.50
C LEU A 321 16.10 4.15 18.08
N THR A 322 15.15 4.93 18.59
CA THR A 322 14.96 6.35 18.23
C THR A 322 15.60 7.33 19.22
N ARG A 323 16.30 6.84 20.25
CA ARG A 323 17.09 7.63 21.19
C ARG A 323 18.53 7.79 20.71
#